data_77199cf1dd978830e94443f5e68c22fe
#
_entry.id   77199cf1dd978830e94443f5e68c22fe
#
_cell.length_a   1.000
_cell.length_b   1.000
_cell.length_c   1.000
_cell.angle_alpha   90.00
_cell.angle_beta   90.00
_cell.angle_gamma   90.00
#
_symmetry.space_group_name_H-M   'P 1'
#
loop_
_entity.id
_entity.type
_entity.pdbx_description
1 polymer ?
#
loop_
_entity_poly.entity_id
_entity_poly.type
_entity_poly.pdbx_seq_one_letter_code
_entity_poly.pdbx_strand_id
1 'polypeptide(L)'
;MDEKKKIGILTFHNAHNYGAVLQAYALKTKLNRMGYKAKILNYQNPYIARLYRKGIHVDFWKRDILPSRWGKVFHEVGENLYGLREWENQWTAFEKFIGEKLLDGQEKKLTLDDLAKEQCDVYILGSDQIWARELTHGFDPAYFGQFAPGCKKISYAASVPNGSIPEAEQAYFEQALKSLAHISVREEKLARVVEKLTGKEVTTVVDPTLLLERADYEDLLYEEPLVKEKYIFAYFVVEDELLGKCAEKAAAVLGYRLIELHYKKTPKLKSENMIFDAGPREFLTYIRDAEMIFTNSFHGTVFSILFQKKFYSVYKENGRISNLLTFLNLESRHIKAENEIDDTEVIDYHSVADRLCSYRSQSVDYLKKGIEQ
;
A
#
# COMPACT_ATOMS: atom_id res chain seq x y z
N MET A 1 -32.60 -11.21 14.78
CA MET A 1 -31.16 -10.94 14.55
C MET A 1 -31.10 -9.76 13.61
N ASP A 2 -30.58 -8.65 14.06
CA ASP A 2 -30.45 -7.48 13.19
C ASP A 2 -29.56 -7.85 11.98
N GLU A 3 -30.03 -7.49 10.79
CA GLU A 3 -29.27 -7.77 9.56
C GLU A 3 -27.97 -6.98 9.59
N LYS A 4 -26.83 -7.68 9.43
CA LYS A 4 -25.51 -7.03 9.45
C LYS A 4 -25.40 -6.02 8.31
N LYS A 5 -25.02 -4.78 8.61
CA LYS A 5 -24.79 -3.75 7.60
C LYS A 5 -23.81 -4.22 6.52
N LYS A 6 -24.19 -3.99 5.26
CA LYS A 6 -23.42 -4.34 4.06
C LYS A 6 -22.52 -3.17 3.69
N ILE A 7 -21.21 -3.40 3.69
CA ILE A 7 -20.21 -2.38 3.43
C ILE A 7 -19.51 -2.67 2.10
N GLY A 8 -19.55 -1.71 1.18
CA GLY A 8 -18.77 -1.77 -0.06
C GLY A 8 -17.48 -0.96 0.08
N ILE A 9 -16.33 -1.58 -0.16
CA ILE A 9 -15.02 -0.93 -0.08
C ILE A 9 -14.50 -0.67 -1.50
N LEU A 10 -14.09 0.58 -1.78
CA LEU A 10 -13.46 1.02 -3.02
C LEU A 10 -12.03 1.50 -2.73
N THR A 11 -11.04 0.78 -3.23
CA THR A 11 -9.62 1.07 -3.05
C THR A 11 -8.79 0.49 -4.20
N PHE A 12 -7.49 0.71 -4.21
CA PHE A 12 -6.55 0.12 -5.18
C PHE A 12 -6.28 -1.36 -4.92
N HIS A 13 -7.33 -2.18 -4.91
CA HIS A 13 -7.23 -3.62 -4.63
C HIS A 13 -6.59 -4.44 -5.75
N ASN A 14 -6.59 -3.94 -6.99
CA ASN A 14 -6.08 -4.61 -8.18
C ASN A 14 -4.68 -4.13 -8.61
N ALA A 15 -4.04 -3.26 -7.84
CA ALA A 15 -2.66 -2.90 -8.05
C ALA A 15 -1.73 -4.00 -7.55
N HIS A 16 -0.80 -4.48 -8.38
CA HIS A 16 0.22 -5.46 -7.95
C HIS A 16 1.29 -4.74 -7.12
N ASN A 17 0.87 -4.20 -6.01
CA ASN A 17 1.68 -3.54 -5.01
C ASN A 17 1.35 -4.12 -3.64
N TYR A 18 2.36 -4.55 -2.88
CA TYR A 18 2.18 -5.23 -1.60
C TYR A 18 1.32 -4.40 -0.63
N GLY A 19 1.63 -3.10 -0.53
CA GLY A 19 0.87 -2.20 0.32
C GLY A 19 -0.59 -2.07 -0.10
N ALA A 20 -0.84 -1.90 -1.40
CA ALA A 20 -2.19 -1.72 -1.93
C ALA A 20 -3.10 -2.93 -1.64
N VAL A 21 -2.62 -4.15 -1.85
CA VAL A 21 -3.42 -5.35 -1.61
C VAL A 21 -3.54 -5.68 -0.12
N LEU A 22 -2.49 -5.43 0.67
CA LEU A 22 -2.49 -5.73 2.10
C LEU A 22 -3.32 -4.72 2.91
N GLN A 23 -3.35 -3.42 2.53
CA GLN A 23 -4.26 -2.47 3.16
C GLN A 23 -5.73 -2.78 2.83
N ALA A 24 -6.03 -3.23 1.60
CA ALA A 24 -7.38 -3.66 1.23
C ALA A 24 -7.82 -4.88 2.03
N TYR A 25 -6.93 -5.88 2.18
CA TYR A 25 -7.14 -7.04 3.04
C TYR A 25 -7.42 -6.63 4.49
N ALA A 26 -6.60 -5.75 5.03
CA ALA A 26 -6.69 -5.33 6.42
C ALA A 26 -8.01 -4.60 6.72
N LEU A 27 -8.42 -3.66 5.86
CA LEU A 27 -9.68 -2.94 6.03
C LEU A 27 -10.89 -3.89 5.98
N LYS A 28 -10.94 -4.77 4.95
CA LYS A 28 -12.00 -5.79 4.82
C LYS A 28 -12.06 -6.69 6.05
N THR A 29 -10.91 -7.21 6.49
CA THR A 29 -10.80 -8.11 7.64
C THR A 29 -11.26 -7.41 8.92
N LYS A 30 -10.81 -6.18 9.16
CA LYS A 30 -11.21 -5.41 10.36
C LYS A 30 -12.71 -5.18 10.41
N LEU A 31 -13.32 -4.73 9.32
CA LEU A 31 -14.77 -4.48 9.25
C LEU A 31 -15.58 -5.77 9.48
N ASN A 32 -15.16 -6.89 8.90
CA ASN A 32 -15.82 -8.18 9.14
C ASN A 32 -15.71 -8.62 10.60
N ARG A 33 -14.56 -8.41 11.27
CA ARG A 33 -14.39 -8.67 12.71
C ARG A 33 -15.21 -7.72 13.59
N MET A 34 -15.48 -6.51 13.12
CA MET A 34 -16.40 -5.58 13.80
C MET A 34 -17.87 -5.99 13.66
N GLY A 35 -18.17 -7.06 12.92
CA GLY A 35 -19.52 -7.62 12.78
C GLY A 35 -20.26 -7.16 11.52
N TYR A 36 -19.66 -6.35 10.67
CA TYR A 36 -20.25 -5.92 9.39
C TYR A 36 -20.12 -7.01 8.32
N LYS A 37 -20.78 -6.84 7.19
CA LYS A 37 -20.62 -7.65 5.97
C LYS A 37 -19.86 -6.82 4.93
N ALA A 38 -18.55 -6.76 5.07
CA ALA A 38 -17.70 -5.96 4.21
C ALA A 38 -17.19 -6.77 3.00
N LYS A 39 -17.26 -6.18 1.82
CA LYS A 39 -16.69 -6.71 0.57
C LYS A 39 -15.90 -5.64 -0.18
N ILE A 40 -14.84 -6.05 -0.86
CA ILE A 40 -14.18 -5.21 -1.86
C ILE A 40 -15.07 -5.18 -3.11
N LEU A 41 -15.38 -3.99 -3.59
CA LEU A 41 -16.06 -3.82 -4.88
C LEU A 41 -15.01 -3.90 -5.99
N ASN A 42 -15.18 -4.86 -6.90
CA ASN A 42 -14.19 -5.13 -7.97
C ASN A 42 -14.26 -4.05 -9.08
N TYR A 43 -14.22 -2.78 -8.66
CA TYR A 43 -14.06 -1.64 -9.57
C TYR A 43 -12.58 -1.45 -9.88
N GLN A 44 -12.25 -1.41 -11.13
CA GLN A 44 -10.87 -1.24 -11.57
C GLN A 44 -10.74 0.04 -12.40
N ASN A 45 -10.00 1.02 -11.89
CA ASN A 45 -9.62 2.17 -12.70
C ASN A 45 -8.93 1.68 -13.99
N PRO A 46 -9.36 2.12 -15.17
CA PRO A 46 -8.84 1.60 -16.45
C PRO A 46 -7.33 1.78 -16.64
N TYR A 47 -6.77 2.87 -16.10
CA TYR A 47 -5.35 3.14 -16.20
C TYR A 47 -4.54 2.19 -15.30
N ILE A 48 -4.96 2.01 -14.04
CA ILE A 48 -4.32 1.07 -13.10
C ILE A 48 -4.42 -0.37 -13.65
N ALA A 49 -5.61 -0.78 -14.10
CA ALA A 49 -5.81 -2.11 -14.65
C ALA A 49 -4.91 -2.39 -15.87
N ARG A 50 -4.62 -1.36 -16.67
CA ARG A 50 -3.70 -1.47 -17.80
C ARG A 50 -2.25 -1.64 -17.35
N LEU A 51 -1.82 -0.95 -16.30
CA LEU A 51 -0.43 -1.04 -15.79
C LEU A 51 -0.08 -2.45 -15.31
N TYR A 52 -1.05 -3.20 -14.80
CA TYR A 52 -0.87 -4.53 -14.21
C TYR A 52 -1.46 -5.66 -15.06
N ARG A 53 -1.80 -5.39 -16.32
CA ARG A 53 -2.32 -6.41 -17.25
C ARG A 53 -1.23 -7.42 -17.59
N LYS A 54 -1.60 -8.72 -17.70
CA LYS A 54 -0.68 -9.79 -18.15
C LYS A 54 -0.21 -9.52 -19.59
N GLY A 55 1.08 -9.61 -19.84
CA GLY A 55 1.69 -9.48 -21.16
C GLY A 55 2.76 -8.39 -21.26
N ILE A 56 3.44 -8.33 -22.40
CA ILE A 56 4.47 -7.34 -22.69
C ILE A 56 3.77 -6.01 -23.01
N HIS A 57 4.06 -4.97 -22.20
CA HIS A 57 3.54 -3.64 -22.44
C HIS A 57 4.59 -2.73 -23.08
N VAL A 58 4.40 -2.40 -24.34
CA VAL A 58 5.13 -1.34 -25.02
C VAL A 58 4.23 -0.12 -25.05
N ASP A 59 4.66 0.97 -24.40
CA ASP A 59 3.89 2.23 -24.35
C ASP A 59 4.03 2.99 -25.68
N PHE A 60 3.33 2.52 -26.72
CA PHE A 60 3.34 3.17 -28.04
C PHE A 60 2.76 4.59 -28.01
N TRP A 61 1.92 4.93 -27.02
CA TRP A 61 1.20 6.21 -26.96
C TRP A 61 2.01 7.38 -26.37
N LYS A 62 3.15 7.11 -25.73
CA LYS A 62 4.03 8.17 -25.20
C LYS A 62 5.03 8.71 -26.23
N ARG A 63 4.96 8.27 -27.50
CA ARG A 63 6.02 8.55 -28.47
C ARG A 63 5.47 8.94 -29.82
N ASP A 64 5.83 10.15 -30.25
CA ASP A 64 6.01 10.43 -31.67
C ASP A 64 7.15 9.52 -32.16
N ILE A 65 6.80 8.40 -32.78
CA ILE A 65 7.77 7.38 -33.22
C ILE A 65 8.45 7.90 -34.48
N LEU A 66 9.55 8.66 -34.31
CA LEU A 66 10.50 8.93 -35.37
C LEU A 66 11.38 7.68 -35.60
N PRO A 67 11.75 7.37 -36.87
CA PRO A 67 12.57 6.20 -37.21
C PRO A 67 13.87 6.06 -36.42
N SER A 68 14.46 7.18 -35.95
CA SER A 68 15.67 7.22 -35.13
C SER A 68 15.49 6.65 -33.70
N ARG A 69 14.29 6.25 -33.30
CA ARG A 69 13.98 5.74 -31.93
C ARG A 69 13.75 4.24 -31.85
N TRP A 70 13.86 3.49 -32.94
CA TRP A 70 13.75 2.03 -32.93
C TRP A 70 14.69 1.36 -31.92
N GLY A 71 15.89 1.87 -31.73
CA GLY A 71 16.83 1.37 -30.71
C GLY A 71 16.26 1.42 -29.29
N LYS A 72 15.47 2.46 -28.95
CA LYS A 72 14.80 2.56 -27.64
C LYS A 72 13.64 1.57 -27.51
N VAL A 73 12.90 1.33 -28.61
CA VAL A 73 11.82 0.33 -28.64
C VAL A 73 12.40 -1.08 -28.46
N PHE A 74 13.48 -1.42 -29.16
CA PHE A 74 14.17 -2.70 -28.98
C PHE A 74 14.75 -2.87 -27.56
N HIS A 75 15.29 -1.81 -26.98
CA HIS A 75 15.77 -1.82 -25.60
C HIS A 75 14.62 -2.06 -24.60
N GLU A 76 13.47 -1.39 -24.75
CA GLU A 76 12.28 -1.62 -23.91
C GLU A 76 11.69 -3.01 -24.09
N VAL A 77 11.65 -3.53 -25.32
CA VAL A 77 11.23 -4.92 -25.57
C VAL A 77 12.21 -5.89 -24.91
N GLY A 78 13.52 -5.64 -25.01
CA GLY A 78 14.54 -6.43 -24.32
C GLY A 78 14.41 -6.39 -22.81
N GLU A 79 14.18 -5.21 -22.23
CA GLU A 79 13.94 -5.06 -20.78
C GLU A 79 12.66 -5.75 -20.35
N ASN A 80 11.59 -5.70 -21.15
CA ASN A 80 10.34 -6.38 -20.86
C ASN A 80 10.42 -7.92 -21.03
N LEU A 81 11.32 -8.41 -21.89
CA LEU A 81 11.59 -9.86 -22.02
C LEU A 81 12.49 -10.38 -20.90
N TYR A 82 13.34 -9.51 -20.36
CA TYR A 82 14.22 -9.88 -19.27
C TYR A 82 13.42 -10.02 -17.96
N GLY A 83 13.39 -11.24 -17.42
CA GLY A 83 12.65 -11.52 -16.18
C GLY A 83 11.17 -11.81 -16.37
N LEU A 84 10.73 -12.16 -17.58
CA LEU A 84 9.32 -12.51 -17.84
C LEU A 84 8.79 -13.62 -16.94
N ARG A 85 9.61 -14.64 -16.66
CA ARG A 85 9.21 -15.77 -15.82
C ARG A 85 8.94 -15.32 -14.39
N GLU A 86 9.86 -14.54 -13.82
CA GLU A 86 9.73 -14.01 -12.46
C GLU A 86 8.55 -13.05 -12.38
N TRP A 87 8.38 -12.19 -13.38
CA TRP A 87 7.22 -11.32 -13.48
C TRP A 87 5.91 -12.13 -13.57
N GLU A 88 5.88 -13.21 -14.34
CA GLU A 88 4.70 -14.06 -14.47
C GLU A 88 4.37 -14.79 -13.16
N ASN A 89 5.37 -15.25 -12.42
CA ASN A 89 5.21 -15.83 -11.09
C ASN A 89 4.65 -14.80 -10.11
N GLN A 90 5.24 -13.61 -10.05
CA GLN A 90 4.76 -12.51 -9.21
C GLN A 90 3.33 -12.14 -9.57
N TRP A 91 3.04 -11.95 -10.86
CA TRP A 91 1.71 -11.63 -11.35
C TRP A 91 0.69 -12.69 -10.91
N THR A 92 1.01 -13.96 -11.07
CA THR A 92 0.14 -15.08 -10.67
C THR A 92 -0.11 -15.09 -9.17
N ALA A 93 0.93 -14.84 -8.35
CA ALA A 93 0.81 -14.80 -6.90
C ALA A 93 -0.08 -13.63 -6.43
N PHE A 94 0.04 -12.45 -7.07
CA PHE A 94 -0.85 -11.32 -6.79
C PHE A 94 -2.30 -11.61 -7.17
N GLU A 95 -2.56 -12.10 -8.39
CA GLU A 95 -3.93 -12.42 -8.85
C GLU A 95 -4.59 -13.48 -7.97
N LYS A 96 -3.82 -14.51 -7.56
CA LYS A 96 -4.31 -15.51 -6.61
C LYS A 96 -4.71 -14.87 -5.28
N PHE A 97 -3.85 -14.02 -4.72
CA PHE A 97 -4.13 -13.30 -3.47
C PHE A 97 -5.36 -12.41 -3.60
N ILE A 98 -5.46 -11.63 -4.67
CA ILE A 98 -6.59 -10.74 -4.95
C ILE A 98 -7.88 -11.55 -5.06
N GLY A 99 -7.89 -12.62 -5.87
CA GLY A 99 -9.07 -13.47 -6.05
C GLY A 99 -9.55 -14.14 -4.76
N GLU A 100 -8.63 -14.75 -4.01
CA GLU A 100 -8.96 -15.54 -2.82
C GLU A 100 -9.22 -14.68 -1.57
N LYS A 101 -8.40 -13.63 -1.34
CA LYS A 101 -8.42 -12.87 -0.07
C LYS A 101 -9.20 -11.56 -0.15
N LEU A 102 -9.25 -10.93 -1.33
CA LEU A 102 -9.93 -9.64 -1.47
C LEU A 102 -11.32 -9.79 -2.08
N LEU A 103 -11.46 -10.54 -3.15
CA LEU A 103 -12.68 -10.59 -3.95
C LEU A 103 -13.61 -11.77 -3.63
N ASP A 104 -13.20 -12.73 -2.78
CA ASP A 104 -13.98 -13.92 -2.44
C ASP A 104 -14.50 -14.66 -3.68
N GLY A 105 -13.67 -14.72 -4.74
CA GLY A 105 -14.02 -15.34 -6.01
C GLY A 105 -14.90 -14.49 -6.95
N GLN A 106 -15.12 -13.20 -6.65
CA GLN A 106 -15.83 -12.31 -7.59
C GLN A 106 -14.98 -12.03 -8.82
N GLU A 107 -15.39 -12.57 -9.97
CA GLU A 107 -14.70 -12.35 -11.25
C GLU A 107 -15.20 -11.09 -11.97
N LYS A 108 -16.48 -10.70 -11.77
CA LYS A 108 -17.08 -9.58 -12.47
C LYS A 108 -16.40 -8.27 -12.11
N LYS A 109 -15.79 -7.62 -13.10
CA LYS A 109 -15.30 -6.25 -12.99
C LYS A 109 -16.47 -5.27 -13.06
N LEU A 110 -16.52 -4.36 -12.12
CA LEU A 110 -17.58 -3.35 -12.04
C LEU A 110 -17.18 -2.09 -12.80
N THR A 111 -18.14 -1.52 -13.50
CA THR A 111 -18.08 -0.17 -14.04
C THR A 111 -18.62 0.83 -13.02
N LEU A 112 -18.52 2.15 -13.31
CA LEU A 112 -19.12 3.18 -12.47
C LEU A 112 -20.65 3.00 -12.38
N ASP A 113 -21.29 2.61 -13.47
CA ASP A 113 -22.74 2.33 -13.52
C ASP A 113 -23.12 1.07 -12.73
N ASP A 114 -22.23 0.06 -12.67
CA ASP A 114 -22.44 -1.12 -11.86
C ASP A 114 -22.35 -0.78 -10.38
N LEU A 115 -21.43 0.12 -9.97
CA LEU A 115 -21.32 0.59 -8.58
C LEU A 115 -22.63 1.22 -8.08
N ALA A 116 -23.35 1.92 -8.93
CA ALA A 116 -24.65 2.50 -8.59
C ALA A 116 -25.74 1.45 -8.30
N LYS A 117 -25.56 0.22 -8.80
CA LYS A 117 -26.49 -0.91 -8.64
C LYS A 117 -26.12 -1.80 -7.46
N GLU A 118 -24.92 -1.64 -6.90
CA GLU A 118 -24.48 -2.40 -5.71
C GLU A 118 -25.27 -1.94 -4.48
N GLN A 119 -25.93 -2.89 -3.82
CA GLN A 119 -26.77 -2.63 -2.65
C GLN A 119 -25.95 -2.68 -1.37
N CYS A 120 -25.21 -1.63 -1.08
CA CYS A 120 -24.49 -1.46 0.16
C CYS A 120 -25.14 -0.37 1.02
N ASP A 121 -25.18 -0.59 2.34
CA ASP A 121 -25.69 0.39 3.30
C ASP A 121 -24.71 1.57 3.44
N VAL A 122 -23.41 1.29 3.36
CA VAL A 122 -22.33 2.29 3.38
C VAL A 122 -21.24 1.92 2.38
N TYR A 123 -20.74 2.92 1.69
CA TYR A 123 -19.53 2.79 0.85
C TYR A 123 -18.35 3.45 1.56
N ILE A 124 -17.24 2.71 1.67
CA ILE A 124 -15.97 3.22 2.21
C ILE A 124 -14.98 3.41 1.06
N LEU A 125 -14.52 4.65 0.90
CA LEU A 125 -13.55 5.04 -0.13
C LEU A 125 -12.16 5.13 0.51
N GLY A 126 -11.26 4.30 0.05
CA GLY A 126 -9.91 4.21 0.62
C GLY A 126 -9.62 2.81 1.16
N SER A 127 -8.50 2.65 1.71
CA SER A 127 -7.39 3.57 1.93
C SER A 127 -6.56 3.79 0.64
N ASP A 128 -5.29 4.18 0.83
CA ASP A 128 -4.29 4.44 -0.18
C ASP A 128 -4.46 5.78 -0.92
N GLN A 129 -3.59 6.04 -1.89
CA GLN A 129 -3.54 7.30 -2.64
C GLN A 129 -4.64 7.38 -3.72
N ILE A 130 -5.86 7.02 -3.36
CA ILE A 130 -7.00 6.95 -4.29
C ILE A 130 -7.38 8.32 -4.87
N TRP A 131 -6.95 9.40 -4.22
CA TRP A 131 -7.17 10.77 -4.69
C TRP A 131 -6.00 11.35 -5.48
N ALA A 132 -4.96 10.55 -5.74
CA ALA A 132 -3.81 10.94 -6.52
C ALA A 132 -4.11 10.92 -8.02
N ARG A 133 -4.24 12.09 -8.62
CA ARG A 133 -4.52 12.27 -10.05
C ARG A 133 -3.52 11.55 -10.95
N GLU A 134 -2.25 11.51 -10.56
CA GLU A 134 -1.16 10.89 -11.30
C GLU A 134 -1.32 9.38 -11.38
N LEU A 135 -1.86 8.75 -10.33
CA LEU A 135 -2.03 7.31 -10.26
C LEU A 135 -3.27 6.81 -10.99
N THR A 136 -4.29 7.67 -11.14
CA THR A 136 -5.57 7.34 -11.80
C THR A 136 -5.69 7.91 -13.21
N HIS A 137 -4.66 8.62 -13.68
CA HIS A 137 -4.64 9.34 -14.96
C HIS A 137 -5.81 10.31 -15.11
N GLY A 138 -6.00 11.16 -14.13
CA GLY A 138 -7.13 12.07 -13.96
C GLY A 138 -7.86 11.77 -12.65
N PHE A 139 -8.85 12.59 -12.29
CA PHE A 139 -9.70 12.30 -11.15
C PHE A 139 -10.71 11.21 -11.50
N ASP A 140 -10.68 10.11 -10.77
CA ASP A 140 -11.62 9.00 -10.96
C ASP A 140 -12.87 9.22 -10.11
N PRO A 141 -14.06 9.43 -10.71
CA PRO A 141 -15.28 9.68 -9.97
C PRO A 141 -15.64 8.64 -8.92
N ALA A 142 -15.26 7.37 -9.14
CA ALA A 142 -15.53 6.30 -8.20
C ALA A 142 -14.85 6.52 -6.84
N TYR A 143 -13.59 6.97 -6.85
CA TYR A 143 -12.83 7.20 -5.62
C TYR A 143 -13.23 8.49 -4.89
N PHE A 144 -14.03 9.34 -5.52
CA PHE A 144 -14.66 10.51 -4.90
C PHE A 144 -16.14 10.27 -4.54
N GLY A 145 -16.63 9.04 -4.70
CA GLY A 145 -18.01 8.70 -4.36
C GLY A 145 -19.07 9.28 -5.30
N GLN A 146 -18.70 9.66 -6.52
CA GLN A 146 -19.61 10.23 -7.51
C GLN A 146 -20.44 9.15 -8.23
N PHE A 147 -21.04 8.26 -7.45
CA PHE A 147 -21.95 7.19 -7.88
C PHE A 147 -23.00 6.98 -6.80
N ALA A 148 -24.07 6.22 -7.09
CA ALA A 148 -25.14 5.88 -6.15
C ALA A 148 -25.58 7.09 -5.30
N PRO A 149 -26.23 8.11 -5.91
CA PRO A 149 -26.71 9.28 -5.18
C PRO A 149 -27.67 8.85 -4.07
N GLY A 150 -27.60 9.51 -2.91
CA GLY A 150 -28.43 9.16 -1.73
C GLY A 150 -27.84 8.04 -0.85
N CYS A 151 -26.92 7.23 -1.32
CA CYS A 151 -26.24 6.24 -0.49
C CYS A 151 -25.15 6.89 0.36
N LYS A 152 -25.01 6.41 1.59
CA LYS A 152 -24.00 6.89 2.52
C LYS A 152 -22.59 6.52 2.06
N LYS A 153 -21.70 7.50 2.06
CA LYS A 153 -20.30 7.35 1.66
C LYS A 153 -19.40 8.03 2.67
N ILE A 154 -18.34 7.34 3.07
CA ILE A 154 -17.29 7.88 3.93
C ILE A 154 -15.92 7.60 3.31
N SER A 155 -14.90 8.38 3.62
CA SER A 155 -13.53 7.99 3.30
C SER A 155 -12.86 7.35 4.51
N TYR A 156 -11.95 6.41 4.27
CA TYR A 156 -11.09 5.86 5.32
C TYR A 156 -9.62 5.91 4.90
N ALA A 157 -8.80 6.65 5.63
CA ALA A 157 -7.37 6.79 5.38
C ALA A 157 -7.02 7.10 3.90
N ALA A 158 -7.88 7.86 3.22
CA ALA A 158 -7.60 8.32 1.86
C ALA A 158 -6.38 9.25 1.84
N SER A 159 -5.62 9.25 0.76
CA SER A 159 -4.34 9.94 0.69
C SER A 159 -4.09 10.54 -0.69
N VAL A 160 -3.12 11.45 -0.73
CA VAL A 160 -2.50 12.02 -1.93
C VAL A 160 -0.98 12.03 -1.78
N PRO A 161 -0.20 12.17 -2.85
CA PRO A 161 1.25 12.33 -2.75
C PRO A 161 1.62 13.53 -1.85
N ASN A 162 2.58 13.32 -0.94
CA ASN A 162 3.09 14.34 -0.03
C ASN A 162 2.04 15.04 0.86
N GLY A 163 0.81 14.48 0.96
CA GLY A 163 -0.27 15.05 1.77
C GLY A 163 -0.69 16.46 1.37
N SER A 164 -0.56 16.85 0.09
CA SER A 164 -0.90 18.18 -0.39
C SER A 164 -1.72 18.13 -1.67
N ILE A 165 -2.67 19.07 -1.79
CA ILE A 165 -3.51 19.24 -2.97
C ILE A 165 -3.06 20.51 -3.69
N PRO A 166 -2.59 20.43 -4.95
CA PRO A 166 -2.23 21.59 -5.75
C PRO A 166 -3.38 22.59 -5.84
N GLU A 167 -3.07 23.89 -5.85
CA GLU A 167 -4.08 24.96 -5.89
C GLU A 167 -5.07 24.80 -7.07
N ALA A 168 -4.55 24.44 -8.22
CA ALA A 168 -5.38 24.20 -9.43
C ALA A 168 -6.40 23.05 -9.28
N GLU A 169 -6.23 22.19 -8.29
CA GLU A 169 -7.08 21.01 -8.04
C GLU A 169 -8.05 21.20 -6.88
N GLN A 170 -7.84 22.23 -6.04
CA GLN A 170 -8.61 22.45 -4.81
C GLN A 170 -10.11 22.61 -5.07
N ALA A 171 -10.49 23.31 -6.12
CA ALA A 171 -11.91 23.50 -6.48
C ALA A 171 -12.61 22.17 -6.80
N TYR A 172 -11.92 21.23 -7.46
CA TYR A 172 -12.45 19.89 -7.70
C TYR A 172 -12.62 19.12 -6.40
N PHE A 173 -11.62 19.12 -5.53
CA PHE A 173 -11.69 18.45 -4.23
C PHE A 173 -12.82 18.99 -3.37
N GLU A 174 -12.96 20.32 -3.29
CA GLU A 174 -14.05 20.96 -2.56
C GLU A 174 -15.42 20.44 -3.02
N GLN A 175 -15.65 20.42 -4.32
CA GLN A 175 -16.93 19.97 -4.87
C GLN A 175 -17.12 18.45 -4.69
N ALA A 176 -16.10 17.64 -4.98
CA ALA A 176 -16.20 16.20 -5.00
C ALA A 176 -16.42 15.61 -3.60
N LEU A 177 -15.73 16.17 -2.57
CA LEU A 177 -15.81 15.67 -1.20
C LEU A 177 -17.08 16.12 -0.45
N LYS A 178 -17.87 17.03 -0.99
CA LYS A 178 -19.15 17.46 -0.38
C LYS A 178 -20.13 16.30 -0.18
N SER A 179 -20.09 15.29 -1.04
CA SER A 179 -20.97 14.13 -0.99
C SER A 179 -20.63 13.12 0.12
N LEU A 180 -19.44 13.20 0.71
CA LEU A 180 -19.03 12.30 1.76
C LEU A 180 -19.63 12.70 3.11
N ALA A 181 -20.26 11.74 3.80
CA ALA A 181 -20.86 11.98 5.12
C ALA A 181 -19.77 12.21 6.19
N HIS A 182 -18.71 11.41 6.15
CA HIS A 182 -17.55 11.56 7.04
C HIS A 182 -16.26 11.42 6.22
N ILE A 183 -15.25 12.18 6.60
CA ILE A 183 -13.96 12.20 5.90
C ILE A 183 -12.84 11.85 6.87
N SER A 184 -12.06 10.83 6.52
CA SER A 184 -10.77 10.59 7.16
C SER A 184 -9.67 10.41 6.13
N VAL A 185 -8.49 10.84 6.52
CA VAL A 185 -7.27 10.79 5.72
C VAL A 185 -6.13 10.20 6.54
N ARG A 186 -5.04 9.85 5.88
CA ARG A 186 -3.88 9.23 6.54
C ARG A 186 -2.88 10.25 7.08
N GLU A 187 -2.81 11.43 6.50
CA GLU A 187 -1.83 12.46 6.84
C GLU A 187 -2.49 13.71 7.44
N GLU A 188 -1.96 14.21 8.57
CA GLU A 188 -2.46 15.44 9.19
C GLU A 188 -2.40 16.67 8.27
N LYS A 189 -1.34 16.76 7.45
CA LYS A 189 -1.22 17.84 6.49
C LYS A 189 -2.39 17.86 5.51
N LEU A 190 -2.80 16.68 5.02
CA LEU A 190 -3.95 16.54 4.13
C LEU A 190 -5.25 16.86 4.87
N ALA A 191 -5.39 16.43 6.12
CA ALA A 191 -6.58 16.74 6.94
C ALA A 191 -6.84 18.24 6.99
N ARG A 192 -5.84 19.03 7.35
CA ARG A 192 -5.94 20.51 7.44
C ARG A 192 -6.34 21.15 6.10
N VAL A 193 -5.81 20.63 4.98
CA VAL A 193 -6.17 21.13 3.64
C VAL A 193 -7.62 20.80 3.32
N VAL A 194 -8.05 19.55 3.54
CA VAL A 194 -9.41 19.10 3.25
C VAL A 194 -10.44 19.79 4.16
N GLU A 195 -10.14 20.01 5.44
CA GLU A 195 -10.99 20.78 6.35
C GLU A 195 -11.22 22.20 5.85
N LYS A 196 -10.12 22.87 5.44
CA LYS A 196 -10.22 24.24 4.87
C LYS A 196 -11.06 24.29 3.61
N LEU A 197 -10.95 23.27 2.74
CA LEU A 197 -11.69 23.24 1.46
C LEU A 197 -13.16 22.89 1.67
N THR A 198 -13.47 21.97 2.57
CA THR A 198 -14.83 21.41 2.68
C THR A 198 -15.65 22.04 3.81
N GLY A 199 -15.02 22.67 4.79
CA GLY A 199 -15.64 23.11 6.03
C GLY A 199 -16.12 21.98 6.94
N LYS A 200 -15.72 20.72 6.67
CA LYS A 200 -16.08 19.52 7.43
C LYS A 200 -14.95 19.12 8.37
N GLU A 201 -15.31 18.49 9.48
CA GLU A 201 -14.36 17.80 10.36
C GLU A 201 -13.67 16.67 9.57
N VAL A 202 -12.34 16.60 9.62
CA VAL A 202 -11.53 15.56 8.96
C VAL A 202 -10.67 14.85 10.01
N THR A 203 -10.90 13.56 10.15
CA THR A 203 -10.16 12.75 11.14
C THR A 203 -8.90 12.15 10.51
N THR A 204 -7.77 12.26 11.17
CA THR A 204 -6.57 11.50 10.81
C THR A 204 -6.64 10.12 11.44
N VAL A 205 -6.45 9.07 10.63
CA VAL A 205 -6.56 7.66 11.07
C VAL A 205 -5.35 6.86 10.59
N VAL A 206 -5.11 5.71 11.23
CA VAL A 206 -4.03 4.81 10.81
C VAL A 206 -4.32 4.18 9.44
N ASP A 207 -3.23 3.85 8.72
CA ASP A 207 -3.36 2.96 7.57
C ASP A 207 -4.05 1.64 7.98
N PRO A 208 -4.94 1.07 7.14
CA PRO A 208 -5.66 -0.17 7.48
C PRO A 208 -4.76 -1.31 7.95
N THR A 209 -3.54 -1.41 7.42
CA THR A 209 -2.60 -2.44 7.85
C THR A 209 -2.27 -2.37 9.35
N LEU A 210 -2.34 -1.18 9.93
CA LEU A 210 -2.14 -0.96 11.36
C LEU A 210 -3.43 -1.16 12.19
N LEU A 211 -4.61 -1.34 11.59
CA LEU A 211 -5.83 -1.73 12.30
C LEU A 211 -5.79 -3.17 12.80
N LEU A 212 -4.96 -3.98 12.18
CA LEU A 212 -4.73 -5.37 12.52
C LEU A 212 -3.45 -5.52 13.35
N GLU A 213 -3.34 -6.65 14.02
CA GLU A 213 -2.15 -7.05 14.76
C GLU A 213 -1.40 -8.15 14.00
N ARG A 214 -0.19 -8.46 14.44
CA ARG A 214 0.62 -9.54 13.85
C ARG A 214 -0.16 -10.83 13.67
N ALA A 215 -0.87 -11.27 14.72
CA ALA A 215 -1.67 -12.50 14.71
C ALA A 215 -2.73 -12.54 13.60
N ASP A 216 -3.20 -11.39 13.15
CA ASP A 216 -4.21 -11.27 12.10
C ASP A 216 -3.66 -11.58 10.69
N TYR A 217 -2.35 -11.63 10.56
CA TYR A 217 -1.64 -11.93 9.31
C TYR A 217 -1.09 -13.36 9.26
N GLU A 218 -1.16 -14.13 10.36
CA GLU A 218 -0.57 -15.48 10.43
C GLU A 218 -1.12 -16.41 9.33
N ASP A 219 -2.42 -16.35 9.01
CA ASP A 219 -3.03 -17.14 7.93
C ASP A 219 -2.51 -16.79 6.52
N LEU A 220 -1.81 -15.68 6.37
CA LEU A 220 -1.18 -15.27 5.11
C LEU A 220 0.28 -15.76 5.01
N LEU A 221 0.90 -16.14 6.10
CA LEU A 221 2.29 -16.56 6.13
C LEU A 221 2.44 -18.02 5.66
N TYR A 222 3.61 -18.35 5.17
CA TYR A 222 4.00 -19.75 5.03
C TYR A 222 4.42 -20.29 6.38
N GLU A 223 4.06 -21.54 6.68
CA GLU A 223 4.48 -22.23 7.91
C GLU A 223 6.01 -22.36 7.96
N GLU A 224 6.59 -22.88 6.87
CA GLU A 224 8.02 -23.02 6.73
C GLU A 224 8.68 -21.73 6.23
N PRO A 225 9.89 -21.42 6.70
CA PRO A 225 10.64 -20.27 6.23
C PRO A 225 11.04 -20.46 4.75
N LEU A 226 10.94 -19.37 3.97
CA LEU A 226 11.36 -19.37 2.55
C LEU A 226 12.89 -19.50 2.40
N VAL A 227 13.62 -19.06 3.41
CA VAL A 227 15.09 -19.17 3.51
C VAL A 227 15.44 -19.68 4.88
N LYS A 228 16.29 -20.73 4.95
CA LYS A 228 16.67 -21.40 6.21
C LYS A 228 17.79 -20.68 6.94
N GLU A 229 18.67 -20.02 6.19
CA GLU A 229 19.77 -19.26 6.75
C GLU A 229 19.29 -17.94 7.33
N LYS A 230 20.02 -17.40 8.31
CA LYS A 230 19.81 -16.03 8.80
C LYS A 230 20.08 -15.03 7.67
N TYR A 231 19.20 -14.03 7.54
CA TYR A 231 19.34 -13.05 6.46
C TYR A 231 18.92 -11.65 6.85
N ILE A 232 19.48 -10.69 6.12
CA ILE A 232 19.04 -9.30 6.04
C ILE A 232 18.08 -9.19 4.88
N PHE A 233 16.93 -8.54 5.06
CA PHE A 233 15.96 -8.31 4.02
C PHE A 233 15.97 -6.84 3.59
N ALA A 234 16.23 -6.57 2.33
CA ALA A 234 16.18 -5.23 1.75
C ALA A 234 15.01 -5.14 0.76
N TYR A 235 14.07 -4.22 1.02
CA TYR A 235 12.90 -4.03 0.15
C TYR A 235 12.91 -2.66 -0.51
N PHE A 236 12.99 -2.66 -1.85
CA PHE A 236 13.09 -1.48 -2.71
C PHE A 236 11.76 -1.23 -3.43
N VAL A 237 11.10 -0.11 -3.11
CA VAL A 237 10.00 0.42 -3.96
C VAL A 237 10.58 1.20 -5.13
N VAL A 238 11.67 1.91 -4.89
CA VAL A 238 12.49 2.58 -5.89
C VAL A 238 13.96 2.24 -5.61
N GLU A 239 14.77 2.19 -6.65
CA GLU A 239 16.19 1.95 -6.51
C GLU A 239 16.84 3.06 -5.67
N ASP A 240 17.60 2.65 -4.66
CA ASP A 240 18.30 3.55 -3.74
C ASP A 240 19.65 2.97 -3.36
N GLU A 241 20.72 3.68 -3.75
CA GLU A 241 22.09 3.23 -3.55
C GLU A 241 22.48 3.18 -2.06
N LEU A 242 21.97 4.12 -1.25
CA LEU A 242 22.26 4.14 0.19
C LEU A 242 21.61 2.94 0.88
N LEU A 243 20.36 2.62 0.52
CA LEU A 243 19.67 1.46 1.05
C LEU A 243 20.45 0.18 0.75
N GLY A 244 20.90 0.00 -0.50
CA GLY A 244 21.69 -1.16 -0.90
C GLY A 244 22.98 -1.28 -0.09
N LYS A 245 23.77 -0.21 -0.03
CA LYS A 245 25.02 -0.16 0.75
C LYS A 245 24.82 -0.46 2.23
N CYS A 246 23.74 0.08 2.83
CA CYS A 246 23.40 -0.20 4.22
C CYS A 246 23.11 -1.67 4.46
N ALA A 247 22.30 -2.29 3.59
CA ALA A 247 21.94 -3.69 3.68
C ALA A 247 23.15 -4.61 3.46
N GLU A 248 23.98 -4.35 2.44
CA GLU A 248 25.22 -5.08 2.17
C GLU A 248 26.19 -5.02 3.34
N LYS A 249 26.39 -3.82 3.90
CA LYS A 249 27.27 -3.63 5.07
C LYS A 249 26.78 -4.40 6.28
N ALA A 250 25.49 -4.33 6.59
CA ALA A 250 24.89 -5.05 7.70
C ALA A 250 25.03 -6.57 7.52
N ALA A 251 24.76 -7.07 6.31
CA ALA A 251 24.93 -8.48 5.97
C ALA A 251 26.39 -8.95 6.15
N ALA A 252 27.35 -8.18 5.68
CA ALA A 252 28.78 -8.47 5.79
C ALA A 252 29.26 -8.49 7.27
N VAL A 253 28.85 -7.48 8.06
CA VAL A 253 29.24 -7.37 9.49
C VAL A 253 28.67 -8.50 10.32
N LEU A 254 27.39 -8.87 10.08
CA LEU A 254 26.71 -9.91 10.85
C LEU A 254 26.97 -11.33 10.31
N GLY A 255 27.58 -11.46 9.12
CA GLY A 255 27.78 -12.75 8.47
C GLY A 255 26.47 -13.40 8.02
N TYR A 256 25.47 -12.62 7.69
CA TYR A 256 24.15 -13.08 7.26
C TYR A 256 24.01 -12.98 5.74
N ARG A 257 23.15 -13.80 5.18
CA ARG A 257 22.76 -13.69 3.76
C ARG A 257 22.02 -12.37 3.52
N LEU A 258 22.25 -11.72 2.38
CA LEU A 258 21.43 -10.60 1.92
C LEU A 258 20.33 -11.14 0.98
N ILE A 259 19.10 -10.66 1.15
CA ILE A 259 17.98 -10.90 0.24
C ILE A 259 17.39 -9.56 -0.13
N GLU A 260 17.32 -9.27 -1.43
CA GLU A 260 16.84 -8.01 -1.96
C GLU A 260 15.57 -8.24 -2.77
N LEU A 261 14.48 -7.61 -2.37
CA LEU A 261 13.23 -7.61 -3.11
C LEU A 261 13.09 -6.29 -3.88
N HIS A 262 13.13 -6.38 -5.20
CA HIS A 262 12.94 -5.25 -6.10
C HIS A 262 11.59 -5.33 -6.80
N TYR A 263 10.98 -4.17 -7.00
CA TYR A 263 9.67 -4.09 -7.65
C TYR A 263 9.72 -4.50 -9.13
N LYS A 264 10.85 -4.21 -9.82
CA LYS A 264 11.06 -4.58 -11.23
C LYS A 264 12.44 -5.16 -11.44
N LYS A 265 12.52 -6.24 -12.21
CA LYS A 265 13.79 -6.77 -12.71
C LYS A 265 14.23 -5.94 -13.92
N THR A 266 15.44 -5.44 -13.87
CA THR A 266 16.08 -4.75 -15.00
C THR A 266 17.43 -5.39 -15.32
N PRO A 267 17.95 -5.27 -16.57
CA PRO A 267 19.27 -5.82 -16.93
C PRO A 267 20.44 -5.25 -16.14
N LYS A 268 20.24 -4.11 -15.49
CA LYS A 268 21.25 -3.45 -14.63
C LYS A 268 21.38 -4.11 -13.26
N LEU A 269 20.30 -4.74 -12.78
CA LEU A 269 20.25 -5.42 -11.50
C LEU A 269 20.76 -6.86 -11.70
N LYS A 270 21.96 -7.13 -11.20
CA LYS A 270 22.60 -8.46 -11.30
C LYS A 270 23.18 -8.82 -9.95
N SER A 271 22.41 -9.54 -9.16
CA SER A 271 22.87 -10.13 -7.92
C SER A 271 22.12 -11.45 -7.67
N GLU A 272 22.80 -12.44 -7.15
CA GLU A 272 22.21 -13.71 -6.73
C GLU A 272 21.27 -13.53 -5.51
N ASN A 273 21.34 -12.38 -4.85
CA ASN A 273 20.54 -12.04 -3.69
C ASN A 273 19.17 -11.44 -4.06
N MET A 274 18.95 -11.09 -5.33
CA MET A 274 17.76 -10.38 -5.79
C MET A 274 16.62 -11.33 -6.09
N ILE A 275 15.45 -11.00 -5.58
CA ILE A 275 14.18 -11.68 -5.87
C ILE A 275 13.21 -10.70 -6.55
N PHE A 276 12.42 -11.21 -7.50
CA PHE A 276 11.49 -10.41 -8.31
C PHE A 276 10.13 -11.07 -8.47
N ASP A 277 9.95 -12.28 -7.95
CA ASP A 277 8.77 -13.13 -8.15
C ASP A 277 7.92 -13.30 -6.87
N ALA A 278 8.28 -12.60 -5.80
CA ALA A 278 7.53 -12.66 -4.55
C ALA A 278 6.13 -12.07 -4.69
N GLY A 279 5.13 -12.82 -4.25
CA GLY A 279 3.77 -12.33 -4.04
C GLY A 279 3.56 -11.73 -2.64
N PRO A 280 2.32 -11.36 -2.29
CA PRO A 280 2.02 -10.75 -0.99
C PRO A 280 2.31 -11.66 0.21
N ARG A 281 2.15 -12.97 0.07
CA ARG A 281 2.43 -13.96 1.13
C ARG A 281 3.93 -14.12 1.34
N GLU A 282 4.68 -14.25 0.26
CA GLU A 282 6.14 -14.32 0.26
C GLU A 282 6.73 -13.06 0.90
N PHE A 283 6.25 -11.88 0.51
CA PHE A 283 6.67 -10.59 1.08
C PHE A 283 6.54 -10.55 2.60
N LEU A 284 5.37 -10.95 3.13
CA LEU A 284 5.14 -10.99 4.57
C LEU A 284 6.03 -12.04 5.25
N THR A 285 6.22 -13.21 4.63
CA THR A 285 7.06 -14.28 5.17
C THR A 285 8.54 -13.87 5.21
N TYR A 286 9.05 -13.19 4.17
CA TYR A 286 10.40 -12.63 4.19
C TYR A 286 10.59 -11.61 5.32
N ILE A 287 9.61 -10.75 5.57
CA ILE A 287 9.68 -9.79 6.68
C ILE A 287 9.65 -10.52 8.03
N ARG A 288 8.75 -11.52 8.20
CA ARG A 288 8.64 -12.28 9.44
C ARG A 288 9.97 -12.94 9.84
N ASP A 289 10.68 -13.52 8.87
CA ASP A 289 11.83 -14.39 9.13
C ASP A 289 13.16 -13.64 9.06
N ALA A 290 13.21 -12.41 8.55
CA ALA A 290 14.42 -11.60 8.51
C ALA A 290 14.96 -11.29 9.90
N GLU A 291 16.28 -11.24 10.05
CA GLU A 291 16.95 -10.76 11.28
C GLU A 291 16.92 -9.22 11.36
N MET A 292 17.08 -8.55 10.23
CA MET A 292 17.02 -7.10 10.10
C MET A 292 16.46 -6.70 8.73
N ILE A 293 15.80 -5.54 8.66
CA ILE A 293 15.14 -5.07 7.45
C ILE A 293 15.62 -3.67 7.09
N PHE A 294 15.91 -3.46 5.80
CA PHE A 294 16.14 -2.14 5.21
C PHE A 294 15.08 -1.88 4.15
N THR A 295 14.45 -0.69 4.17
CA THR A 295 13.41 -0.38 3.21
C THR A 295 13.21 1.11 2.98
N ASN A 296 12.77 1.48 1.77
CA ASN A 296 12.25 2.82 1.45
C ASN A 296 10.72 2.81 1.26
N SER A 297 10.08 1.73 1.67
CA SER A 297 8.63 1.53 1.58
C SER A 297 7.93 1.91 2.87
N PHE A 298 6.83 2.66 2.77
CA PHE A 298 5.93 2.86 3.90
C PHE A 298 5.41 1.53 4.46
N HIS A 299 4.91 0.63 3.61
CA HIS A 299 4.40 -0.66 4.08
C HIS A 299 5.51 -1.63 4.50
N GLY A 300 6.70 -1.54 3.91
CA GLY A 300 7.88 -2.23 4.44
C GLY A 300 8.17 -1.83 5.89
N THR A 301 8.13 -0.52 6.18
CA THR A 301 8.27 0.01 7.55
C THR A 301 7.14 -0.47 8.46
N VAL A 302 5.88 -0.38 8.01
CA VAL A 302 4.71 -0.84 8.78
C VAL A 302 4.83 -2.31 9.18
N PHE A 303 5.12 -3.20 8.22
CA PHE A 303 5.23 -4.62 8.52
C PHE A 303 6.47 -4.97 9.35
N SER A 304 7.56 -4.22 9.20
CA SER A 304 8.71 -4.35 10.12
C SER A 304 8.30 -4.07 11.58
N ILE A 305 7.48 -3.04 11.78
CA ILE A 305 6.95 -2.69 13.12
C ILE A 305 5.97 -3.77 13.60
N LEU A 306 5.00 -4.19 12.78
CA LEU A 306 4.01 -5.20 13.15
C LEU A 306 4.63 -6.54 13.50
N PHE A 307 5.67 -6.97 12.79
CA PHE A 307 6.40 -8.20 13.07
C PHE A 307 7.54 -8.03 14.10
N GLN A 308 7.63 -6.82 14.71
CA GLN A 308 8.60 -6.50 15.76
C GLN A 308 10.06 -6.79 15.32
N LYS A 309 10.39 -6.40 14.11
CA LYS A 309 11.71 -6.64 13.51
C LYS A 309 12.66 -5.47 13.78
N LYS A 310 13.95 -5.77 13.87
CA LYS A 310 14.97 -4.74 13.74
C LYS A 310 14.93 -4.19 12.32
N PHE A 311 14.83 -2.87 12.17
CA PHE A 311 14.70 -2.29 10.84
C PHE A 311 15.29 -0.88 10.74
N TYR A 312 15.56 -0.48 9.51
CA TYR A 312 15.86 0.89 9.15
C TYR A 312 15.08 1.30 7.90
N SER A 313 14.57 2.53 7.93
CA SER A 313 13.93 3.16 6.78
C SER A 313 14.88 4.15 6.16
N VAL A 314 15.13 3.99 4.84
CA VAL A 314 16.04 4.84 4.06
C VAL A 314 15.23 5.59 3.03
N TYR A 315 15.05 6.90 3.20
CA TYR A 315 14.29 7.74 2.27
C TYR A 315 14.76 9.19 2.33
N LYS A 316 14.64 9.91 1.22
CA LYS A 316 14.98 11.35 1.17
C LYS A 316 13.83 12.20 1.67
N GLU A 317 12.66 12.03 1.07
CA GLU A 317 11.42 12.71 1.44
C GLU A 317 10.24 11.73 1.36
N ASN A 318 9.70 11.35 2.50
CA ASN A 318 8.49 10.53 2.58
C ASN A 318 7.72 10.87 3.84
N GLY A 319 6.81 11.83 3.74
CA GLY A 319 6.02 12.31 4.88
C GLY A 319 5.25 11.21 5.60
N ARG A 320 4.85 10.13 4.91
CA ARG A 320 4.13 9.01 5.50
C ARG A 320 5.01 8.22 6.46
N ILE A 321 6.24 7.88 6.03
CA ILE A 321 7.19 7.16 6.88
C ILE A 321 7.61 8.07 8.04
N SER A 322 7.98 9.32 7.76
CA SER A 322 8.39 10.29 8.78
C SER A 322 7.30 10.45 9.86
N ASN A 323 6.05 10.70 9.48
CA ASN A 323 4.95 10.85 10.42
C ASN A 323 4.73 9.60 11.27
N LEU A 324 4.82 8.40 10.66
CA LEU A 324 4.69 7.13 11.39
C LEU A 324 5.81 6.96 12.41
N LEU A 325 7.06 7.18 12.01
CA LEU A 325 8.22 7.03 12.89
C LEU A 325 8.17 8.05 14.05
N THR A 326 7.84 9.31 13.76
CA THR A 326 7.69 10.35 14.81
C THR A 326 6.54 10.00 15.76
N PHE A 327 5.39 9.59 15.25
CA PHE A 327 4.28 9.18 16.10
C PHE A 327 4.64 8.02 17.06
N LEU A 328 5.45 7.07 16.57
CA LEU A 328 5.87 5.90 17.35
C LEU A 328 7.16 6.10 18.16
N ASN A 329 7.78 7.29 18.10
CA ASN A 329 9.07 7.58 18.73
C ASN A 329 10.20 6.68 18.21
N LEU A 330 10.21 6.48 16.91
CA LEU A 330 11.15 5.62 16.17
C LEU A 330 11.98 6.41 15.14
N GLU A 331 12.20 7.71 15.35
CA GLU A 331 12.94 8.56 14.40
C GLU A 331 14.38 8.06 14.18
N SER A 332 14.99 7.41 15.17
CA SER A 332 16.31 6.76 15.05
C SER A 332 16.33 5.63 14.00
N ARG A 333 15.16 5.13 13.60
CA ARG A 333 15.06 4.13 12.52
C ARG A 333 15.10 4.74 11.11
N HIS A 334 15.10 6.06 10.97
CA HIS A 334 15.40 6.75 9.71
C HIS A 334 16.88 7.06 9.64
N ILE A 335 17.60 6.43 8.71
CA ILE A 335 19.02 6.65 8.48
C ILE A 335 19.27 7.35 7.13
N LYS A 336 20.26 8.22 7.13
CA LYS A 336 20.70 9.06 5.99
C LYS A 336 22.13 8.74 5.57
N ALA A 337 22.84 7.92 6.35
CA ALA A 337 24.21 7.50 6.09
C ALA A 337 24.48 6.12 6.70
N GLU A 338 25.44 5.39 6.11
CA GLU A 338 25.80 4.03 6.54
C GLU A 338 26.37 3.94 7.96
N ASN A 339 26.91 5.02 8.49
CA ASN A 339 27.45 5.07 9.85
C ASN A 339 26.39 5.32 10.92
N GLU A 340 25.14 5.53 10.53
CA GLU A 340 24.02 5.69 11.47
C GLU A 340 23.38 4.34 11.85
N ILE A 341 23.84 3.23 11.27
CA ILE A 341 23.39 1.90 11.63
C ILE A 341 23.96 1.54 13.00
N ASP A 342 23.08 1.36 13.98
CA ASP A 342 23.41 0.86 15.30
C ASP A 342 22.74 -0.51 15.53
N ASP A 343 23.52 -1.57 15.44
CA ASP A 343 23.03 -2.94 15.61
C ASP A 343 22.82 -3.30 17.09
N THR A 344 23.25 -2.46 18.02
CA THR A 344 23.08 -2.65 19.47
C THR A 344 21.79 -2.04 19.99
N GLU A 345 21.23 -1.03 19.29
CA GLU A 345 19.99 -0.36 19.72
C GLU A 345 18.78 -1.29 19.62
N VAL A 346 18.10 -1.47 20.74
CA VAL A 346 16.90 -2.30 20.86
C VAL A 346 15.66 -1.43 20.77
N ILE A 347 14.70 -1.83 19.93
CA ILE A 347 13.41 -1.15 19.83
C ILE A 347 12.52 -1.60 20.99
N ASP A 348 12.01 -0.65 21.77
CA ASP A 348 11.01 -0.92 22.80
C ASP A 348 9.62 -1.12 22.14
N TYR A 349 9.37 -2.33 21.69
CA TYR A 349 8.11 -2.70 21.06
C TYR A 349 6.91 -2.69 22.02
N HIS A 350 7.12 -2.66 23.33
CA HIS A 350 6.03 -2.48 24.29
C HIS A 350 5.48 -1.05 24.21
N SER A 351 6.37 -0.05 24.27
CA SER A 351 6.00 1.36 24.09
C SER A 351 5.37 1.64 22.73
N VAL A 352 5.89 1.00 21.67
CA VAL A 352 5.31 1.11 20.31
C VAL A 352 3.88 0.55 20.27
N ALA A 353 3.65 -0.61 20.91
CA ALA A 353 2.33 -1.23 20.96
C ALA A 353 1.30 -0.36 21.69
N ASP A 354 1.67 0.26 22.81
CA ASP A 354 0.81 1.17 23.58
C ASP A 354 0.38 2.37 22.74
N ARG A 355 1.32 3.01 22.03
CA ARG A 355 1.03 4.13 21.13
C ARG A 355 0.12 3.71 19.98
N LEU A 356 0.38 2.56 19.34
CA LEU A 356 -0.47 2.03 18.29
C LEU A 356 -1.87 1.69 18.79
N CYS A 357 -2.03 1.17 20.00
CA CYS A 357 -3.31 0.81 20.58
C CYS A 357 -4.24 2.03 20.67
N SER A 358 -3.74 3.16 21.18
CA SER A 358 -4.49 4.40 21.24
C SER A 358 -4.96 4.89 19.86
N TYR A 359 -4.06 4.89 18.88
CA TYR A 359 -4.38 5.37 17.52
C TYR A 359 -5.31 4.42 16.75
N ARG A 360 -5.16 3.10 16.97
CA ARG A 360 -6.12 2.09 16.48
C ARG A 360 -7.52 2.33 17.04
N SER A 361 -7.62 2.57 18.35
CA SER A 361 -8.91 2.83 19.00
C SER A 361 -9.63 4.01 18.35
N GLN A 362 -8.94 5.15 18.21
CA GLN A 362 -9.48 6.33 17.53
C GLN A 362 -9.95 6.02 16.10
N SER A 363 -9.16 5.23 15.37
CA SER A 363 -9.48 4.86 13.99
C SER A 363 -10.68 3.91 13.88
N VAL A 364 -10.82 3.00 14.84
CA VAL A 364 -11.99 2.11 14.97
C VAL A 364 -13.24 2.90 15.35
N ASP A 365 -13.13 3.86 16.27
CA ASP A 365 -14.25 4.71 16.67
C ASP A 365 -14.73 5.60 15.51
N TYR A 366 -13.80 6.11 14.67
CA TYR A 366 -14.16 6.78 13.43
C TYR A 366 -14.99 5.86 12.51
N LEU A 367 -14.52 4.61 12.27
CA LEU A 367 -15.27 3.66 11.44
C LEU A 367 -16.67 3.38 12.01
N LYS A 368 -16.78 3.13 13.32
CA LYS A 368 -18.09 2.91 13.97
C LYS A 368 -19.00 4.12 13.79
N LYS A 369 -18.53 5.32 14.15
CA LYS A 369 -19.28 6.57 13.98
C LYS A 369 -19.71 6.75 12.53
N GLY A 370 -18.79 6.59 11.59
CA GLY A 370 -19.05 6.77 10.18
C GLY A 370 -20.03 5.74 9.59
N ILE A 371 -20.08 4.52 10.11
CA ILE A 371 -20.97 3.46 9.62
C ILE A 371 -22.35 3.54 10.30
N GLU A 372 -22.40 3.81 11.62
CA GLU A 372 -23.62 3.71 12.42
C GLU A 372 -24.49 4.98 12.40
N GLN A 373 -23.88 6.16 12.39
CA GLN A 373 -24.57 7.45 12.38
C GLN A 373 -24.82 7.95 10.95
#